data_0b850bacd838daa31c38087be47ce523
#
_entry.id   0b850bacd838daa31c38087be47ce523
#
_cell.length_a   1.000
_cell.length_b   1.000
_cell.length_c   1.000
_cell.angle_alpha   90.00
_cell.angle_beta   90.00
_cell.angle_gamma   90.00
#
_symmetry.space_group_name_H-M   'P 1'
#
loop_
_entity.id
_entity.type
_entity.pdbx_description
1 polymer ?
#
loop_
_entity_poly.entity_id
_entity_poly.type
_entity_poly.pdbx_seq_one_letter_code
_entity_poly.pdbx_strand_id
1 'polypeptide(L)'
;MKLNYKRTILVGFAFFLICAFWQAYDNTIPLILTNKFGMSQTWSGIIMAADNVLALFMLPLFGAISDKCSHKKGRRTPFIVMGTLIAAVALICLSFIDNAQLKHLGDAARIDDPAALSAIYESQADEQLITPHGEKFVLSERFTEEEFTAIRSQLTDEDGKTVTNPDYTNYVTPARQAYAWQVTAAHPATLGFFIAVLLVILVDRKSVV
;
A
#
# COMPACT_ATOMS: atom_id res chain seq x y z
N MET A 1 43.39 17.21 -1.33
CA MET A 1 42.45 16.45 -2.17
C MET A 1 41.50 17.43 -2.87
N LYS A 2 41.44 17.45 -4.22
CA LYS A 2 40.45 18.30 -4.92
C LYS A 2 39.14 17.59 -5.00
N LEU A 3 38.11 18.17 -4.41
CA LEU A 3 36.74 17.64 -4.43
C LEU A 3 36.18 17.64 -5.87
N ASN A 4 35.70 16.49 -6.35
CA ASN A 4 35.09 16.40 -7.67
C ASN A 4 33.60 16.67 -7.59
N TYR A 5 33.20 17.94 -7.68
CA TYR A 5 31.80 18.39 -7.54
C TYR A 5 30.80 17.61 -8.42
N LYS A 6 31.19 17.28 -9.68
CA LYS A 6 30.29 16.51 -10.57
C LYS A 6 29.98 15.12 -10.04
N ARG A 7 30.97 14.41 -9.49
CA ARG A 7 30.76 13.08 -8.89
C ARG A 7 29.96 13.19 -7.60
N THR A 8 30.22 14.21 -6.77
CA THR A 8 29.48 14.43 -5.52
C THR A 8 28.01 14.73 -5.79
N ILE A 9 27.69 15.59 -6.77
CA ILE A 9 26.31 15.89 -7.17
C ILE A 9 25.62 14.63 -7.73
N LEU A 10 26.28 13.84 -8.57
CA LEU A 10 25.70 12.62 -9.13
C LEU A 10 25.36 11.59 -8.05
N VAL A 11 26.27 11.42 -7.08
CA VAL A 11 26.02 10.52 -5.93
C VAL A 11 24.88 11.04 -5.07
N GLY A 12 24.85 12.35 -4.77
CA GLY A 12 23.76 12.98 -4.02
C GLY A 12 22.40 12.80 -4.71
N PHE A 13 22.37 12.95 -6.04
CA PHE A 13 21.14 12.75 -6.82
C PHE A 13 20.69 11.28 -6.81
N ALA A 14 21.61 10.32 -6.88
CA ALA A 14 21.28 8.90 -6.77
C ALA A 14 20.68 8.58 -5.38
N PHE A 15 21.25 9.09 -4.29
CA PHE A 15 20.68 8.94 -2.95
C PHE A 15 19.30 9.59 -2.83
N PHE A 16 19.12 10.78 -3.39
CA PHE A 16 17.81 11.44 -3.43
C PHE A 16 16.74 10.57 -4.10
N LEU A 17 17.05 10.00 -5.28
CA LEU A 17 16.13 9.13 -6.00
C LEU A 17 15.77 7.88 -5.20
N ILE A 18 16.75 7.25 -4.54
CA ILE A 18 16.54 6.08 -3.69
C ILE A 18 15.62 6.44 -2.50
N CYS A 19 15.89 7.54 -1.82
CA CYS A 19 15.06 7.99 -0.69
C CYS A 19 13.64 8.34 -1.13
N ALA A 20 13.48 9.06 -2.24
CA ALA A 20 12.17 9.42 -2.79
C ALA A 20 11.37 8.17 -3.18
N PHE A 21 12.02 7.18 -3.78
CA PHE A 21 11.41 5.90 -4.13
C PHE A 21 10.90 5.15 -2.90
N TRP A 22 11.72 4.99 -1.87
CA TRP A 22 11.31 4.30 -0.65
C TRP A 22 10.22 5.04 0.11
N GLN A 23 10.27 6.38 0.10
CA GLN A 23 9.19 7.18 0.70
C GLN A 23 7.86 6.99 -0.04
N ALA A 24 7.88 6.95 -1.37
CA ALA A 24 6.69 6.67 -2.17
C ALA A 24 6.16 5.24 -1.88
N TYR A 25 7.04 4.25 -1.81
CA TYR A 25 6.69 2.87 -1.45
C TYR A 25 6.03 2.79 -0.07
N ASP A 26 6.68 3.36 0.96
CA ASP A 26 6.20 3.31 2.35
C ASP A 26 4.82 4.00 2.52
N ASN A 27 4.48 4.97 1.67
CA ASN A 27 3.15 5.61 1.67
C ASN A 27 2.11 4.84 0.83
N THR A 28 2.51 4.26 -0.30
CA THR A 28 1.57 3.65 -1.25
C THR A 28 1.12 2.25 -0.81
N ILE A 29 2.03 1.43 -0.28
CA ILE A 29 1.70 0.05 0.09
C ILE A 29 0.61 -0.04 1.16
N PRO A 30 0.63 0.73 2.26
CA PRO A 30 -0.47 0.72 3.23
C PRO A 30 -1.82 1.08 2.62
N LEU A 31 -1.85 2.06 1.70
CA LEU A 31 -3.06 2.47 1.00
C LEU A 31 -3.63 1.35 0.11
N ILE A 32 -2.76 0.60 -0.57
CA ILE A 32 -3.19 -0.57 -1.37
C ILE A 32 -3.77 -1.65 -0.46
N LEU A 33 -3.08 -1.99 0.64
CA LEU A 33 -3.53 -3.01 1.58
C LEU A 33 -4.88 -2.65 2.22
N THR A 34 -5.09 -1.40 2.60
CA THR A 34 -6.34 -0.97 3.24
C THR A 34 -7.47 -0.76 2.22
N ASN A 35 -7.22 -0.06 1.12
CA ASN A 35 -8.28 0.35 0.20
C ASN A 35 -8.65 -0.71 -0.85
N LYS A 36 -7.68 -1.54 -1.29
CA LYS A 36 -7.92 -2.54 -2.33
C LYS A 36 -8.06 -3.95 -1.80
N PHE A 37 -7.32 -4.29 -0.74
CA PHE A 37 -7.44 -5.59 -0.09
C PHE A 37 -8.36 -5.57 1.14
N GLY A 38 -8.83 -4.39 1.58
CA GLY A 38 -9.74 -4.26 2.70
C GLY A 38 -9.13 -4.62 4.06
N MET A 39 -7.80 -4.65 4.17
CA MET A 39 -7.15 -4.96 5.45
C MET A 39 -7.34 -3.82 6.45
N SER A 40 -7.51 -4.17 7.74
CA SER A 40 -7.53 -3.15 8.78
C SER A 40 -6.18 -2.41 8.85
N GLN A 41 -6.22 -1.15 9.28
CA GLN A 41 -5.01 -0.33 9.45
C GLN A 41 -4.00 -0.99 10.40
N THR A 42 -4.48 -1.72 11.41
CA THR A 42 -3.63 -2.46 12.34
C THR A 42 -2.82 -3.54 11.63
N TRP A 43 -3.46 -4.38 10.81
CA TRP A 43 -2.76 -5.42 10.05
C TRP A 43 -1.83 -4.85 8.99
N SER A 44 -2.26 -3.80 8.29
CA SER A 44 -1.40 -3.09 7.34
C SER A 44 -0.15 -2.53 8.05
N GLY A 45 -0.33 -1.93 9.23
CA GLY A 45 0.76 -1.44 10.07
C GLY A 45 1.72 -2.54 10.53
N ILE A 46 1.19 -3.71 10.93
CA ILE A 46 2.01 -4.88 11.31
C ILE A 46 2.86 -5.36 10.13
N ILE A 47 2.29 -5.45 8.92
CA ILE A 47 3.03 -5.84 7.72
C ILE A 47 4.16 -4.84 7.44
N MET A 48 3.89 -3.54 7.54
CA MET A 48 4.91 -2.51 7.34
C MET A 48 5.97 -2.52 8.46
N ALA A 49 5.57 -2.83 9.71
CA ALA A 49 6.51 -2.96 10.83
C ALA A 49 7.41 -4.20 10.70
N ALA A 50 6.98 -5.23 9.96
CA ALA A 50 7.81 -6.40 9.68
C ALA A 50 9.13 -6.05 8.99
N ASP A 51 9.18 -4.94 8.22
CA ASP A 51 10.41 -4.41 7.64
C ASP A 51 11.47 -4.12 8.73
N ASN A 52 11.08 -3.49 9.83
CA ASN A 52 11.98 -3.16 10.91
C ASN A 52 12.45 -4.40 11.67
N VAL A 53 11.58 -5.40 11.85
CA VAL A 53 11.93 -6.67 12.47
C VAL A 53 12.89 -7.46 11.57
N LEU A 54 12.63 -7.52 10.27
CA LEU A 54 13.52 -8.15 9.30
C LEU A 54 14.88 -7.46 9.25
N ALA A 55 14.94 -6.14 9.36
CA ALA A 55 16.19 -5.38 9.39
C ALA A 55 17.12 -5.86 10.50
N LEU A 56 16.59 -6.14 11.70
CA LEU A 56 17.38 -6.57 12.84
C LEU A 56 18.19 -7.83 12.56
N PHE A 57 17.64 -8.75 11.76
CA PHE A 57 18.29 -10.03 11.41
C PHE A 57 19.03 -9.96 10.08
N MET A 58 18.46 -9.28 9.10
CA MET A 58 18.99 -9.25 7.72
C MET A 58 20.23 -8.37 7.57
N LEU A 59 20.29 -7.21 8.26
CA LEU A 59 21.46 -6.32 8.16
C LEU A 59 22.76 -6.99 8.60
N PRO A 60 22.86 -7.65 9.79
CA PRO A 60 24.07 -8.36 10.16
C PRO A 60 24.35 -9.57 9.25
N LEU A 61 23.30 -10.27 8.78
CA LEU A 61 23.44 -11.41 7.89
C LEU A 61 24.06 -11.00 6.53
N PHE A 62 23.47 -10.01 5.87
CA PHE A 62 23.98 -9.49 4.59
C PHE A 62 25.34 -8.81 4.75
N GLY A 63 25.60 -8.14 5.88
CA GLY A 63 26.91 -7.61 6.22
C GLY A 63 27.98 -8.72 6.25
N ALA A 64 27.72 -9.79 6.98
CA ALA A 64 28.64 -10.93 7.07
C ALA A 64 28.87 -11.64 5.74
N ILE A 65 27.82 -11.80 4.92
CA ILE A 65 27.92 -12.40 3.58
C ILE A 65 28.72 -11.49 2.64
N SER A 66 28.42 -10.18 2.64
CA SER A 66 29.08 -9.18 1.81
C SER A 66 30.58 -9.07 2.13
N ASP A 67 30.96 -9.16 3.40
CA ASP A 67 32.37 -9.07 3.82
C ASP A 67 33.21 -10.29 3.37
N LYS A 68 32.58 -11.43 3.17
CA LYS A 68 33.23 -12.65 2.62
C LYS A 68 33.37 -12.59 1.09
N CYS A 69 32.65 -11.71 0.42
CA CYS A 69 32.67 -11.62 -1.03
C CYS A 69 33.92 -10.83 -1.51
N SER A 70 34.70 -11.42 -2.43
CA SER A 70 35.84 -10.77 -3.06
C SER A 70 35.54 -10.53 -4.55
N HIS A 71 34.97 -9.38 -4.88
CA HIS A 71 34.63 -9.02 -6.26
C HIS A 71 35.52 -7.87 -6.75
N LYS A 72 35.99 -7.94 -8.03
CA LYS A 72 36.90 -6.97 -8.64
C LYS A 72 36.37 -5.52 -8.64
N LYS A 73 35.06 -5.32 -8.64
CA LYS A 73 34.38 -4.00 -8.65
C LYS A 73 33.95 -3.51 -7.26
N GLY A 74 34.33 -4.22 -6.18
CA GLY A 74 33.93 -3.91 -4.80
C GLY A 74 33.10 -5.04 -4.17
N ARG A 75 33.18 -5.19 -2.84
CA ARG A 75 32.54 -6.28 -2.10
C ARG A 75 31.01 -6.24 -2.14
N ARG A 76 30.43 -5.03 -2.09
CA ARG A 76 28.98 -4.81 -2.04
C ARG A 76 28.32 -4.61 -3.43
N THR A 77 29.11 -4.28 -4.46
CA THR A 77 28.56 -3.97 -5.80
C THR A 77 27.69 -5.07 -6.40
N PRO A 78 28.04 -6.37 -6.36
CA PRO A 78 27.17 -7.41 -6.92
C PRO A 78 25.83 -7.52 -6.18
N PHE A 79 25.81 -7.33 -4.85
CA PHE A 79 24.57 -7.34 -4.08
C PHE A 79 23.65 -6.17 -4.43
N ILE A 80 24.22 -4.96 -4.58
CA ILE A 80 23.45 -3.78 -4.98
C ILE A 80 22.82 -3.98 -6.37
N VAL A 81 23.59 -4.47 -7.34
CA VAL A 81 23.10 -4.67 -8.72
C VAL A 81 22.01 -5.76 -8.76
N MET A 82 22.27 -6.91 -8.12
CA MET A 82 21.28 -8.00 -8.07
C MET A 82 20.01 -7.58 -7.32
N GLY A 83 20.16 -6.91 -6.17
CA GLY A 83 19.05 -6.43 -5.38
C GLY A 83 18.19 -5.42 -6.16
N THR A 84 18.80 -4.42 -6.77
CA THR A 84 18.07 -3.45 -7.59
C THR A 84 17.30 -4.13 -8.74
N LEU A 85 17.85 -5.15 -9.36
CA LEU A 85 17.17 -5.90 -10.41
C LEU A 85 15.98 -6.71 -9.85
N ILE A 86 16.17 -7.40 -8.73
CA ILE A 86 15.11 -8.16 -8.05
C ILE A 86 13.98 -7.22 -7.62
N ALA A 87 14.30 -6.07 -6.98
CA ALA A 87 13.30 -5.08 -6.59
C ALA A 87 12.51 -4.55 -7.79
N ALA A 88 13.17 -4.24 -8.90
CA ALA A 88 12.50 -3.76 -10.10
C ALA A 88 11.50 -4.80 -10.66
N VAL A 89 11.90 -6.07 -10.74
CA VAL A 89 11.02 -7.17 -11.17
C VAL A 89 9.86 -7.36 -10.19
N ALA A 90 10.15 -7.35 -8.89
CA ALA A 90 9.14 -7.51 -7.85
C ALA A 90 8.09 -6.38 -7.88
N LEU A 91 8.49 -5.13 -8.13
CA LEU A 91 7.55 -4.00 -8.29
C LEU A 91 6.65 -4.17 -9.51
N ILE A 92 7.19 -4.66 -10.62
CA ILE A 92 6.39 -4.98 -11.80
C ILE A 92 5.37 -6.07 -11.45
N CYS A 93 5.78 -7.12 -10.72
CA CYS A 93 4.88 -8.16 -10.24
C CYS A 93 3.79 -7.61 -9.32
N LEU A 94 4.13 -6.70 -8.37
CA LEU A 94 3.13 -6.04 -7.53
C LEU A 94 2.07 -5.30 -8.35
N SER A 95 2.47 -4.60 -9.42
CA SER A 95 1.55 -3.90 -10.31
C SER A 95 0.58 -4.87 -11.01
N PHE A 96 1.03 -6.04 -11.44
CA PHE A 96 0.16 -7.06 -12.02
C PHE A 96 -0.83 -7.63 -11.00
N ILE A 97 -0.37 -7.89 -9.77
CA ILE A 97 -1.24 -8.41 -8.70
C ILE A 97 -2.26 -7.35 -8.27
N ASP A 98 -1.86 -6.08 -8.17
CA ASP A 98 -2.74 -4.96 -7.91
C ASP A 98 -3.84 -4.83 -8.98
N ASN A 99 -3.48 -4.94 -10.26
CA ASN A 99 -4.44 -4.96 -11.36
C ASN A 99 -5.37 -6.17 -11.32
N ALA A 100 -4.89 -7.34 -10.88
CA ALA A 100 -5.74 -8.51 -10.70
C ALA A 100 -6.77 -8.27 -9.58
N GLN A 101 -6.35 -7.69 -8.46
CA GLN A 101 -7.25 -7.32 -7.36
C GLN A 101 -8.29 -6.29 -7.80
N LEU A 102 -7.90 -5.28 -8.58
CA LEU A 102 -8.83 -4.30 -9.14
C LEU A 102 -9.89 -4.94 -10.04
N LYS A 103 -9.54 -5.98 -10.81
CA LYS A 103 -10.51 -6.73 -11.61
C LYS A 103 -11.50 -7.50 -10.75
N HIS A 104 -11.08 -8.03 -9.60
CA HIS A 104 -11.97 -8.70 -8.65
C HIS A 104 -12.92 -7.71 -7.95
N LEU A 105 -12.45 -6.48 -7.66
CA LEU A 105 -13.29 -5.42 -7.11
C LEU A 105 -14.32 -4.88 -8.11
N GLY A 106 -14.03 -4.98 -9.42
CA GLY A 106 -14.93 -4.52 -10.47
C GLY A 106 -15.27 -3.02 -10.35
N ASP A 107 -16.53 -2.69 -10.52
CA ASP A 107 -17.01 -1.31 -10.44
C ASP A 107 -16.86 -0.71 -9.03
N ALA A 108 -16.89 -1.53 -7.98
CA ALA A 108 -16.67 -1.07 -6.60
C ALA A 108 -15.29 -0.43 -6.35
N ALA A 109 -14.34 -0.60 -7.27
CA ALA A 109 -13.05 0.08 -7.21
C ALA A 109 -13.15 1.61 -7.48
N ARG A 110 -14.21 2.07 -8.16
CA ARG A 110 -14.39 3.48 -8.51
C ARG A 110 -14.84 4.30 -7.31
N ILE A 111 -14.25 5.49 -7.17
CA ILE A 111 -14.62 6.46 -6.14
C ILE A 111 -15.75 7.34 -6.69
N ASP A 112 -16.74 7.66 -5.85
CA ASP A 112 -17.87 8.52 -6.19
C ASP A 112 -18.75 8.03 -7.36
N ASP A 113 -18.65 6.77 -7.75
CA ASP A 113 -19.51 6.15 -8.75
C ASP A 113 -20.77 5.59 -8.03
N PRO A 114 -21.98 6.05 -8.39
CA PRO A 114 -23.21 5.56 -7.77
C PRO A 114 -23.40 4.04 -7.89
N ALA A 115 -23.04 3.45 -9.03
CA ALA A 115 -23.12 2.00 -9.21
C ALA A 115 -22.17 1.23 -8.29
N ALA A 116 -20.97 1.78 -8.06
CA ALA A 116 -20.01 1.24 -7.11
C ALA A 116 -20.55 1.30 -5.67
N LEU A 117 -21.15 2.43 -5.29
CA LEU A 117 -21.73 2.62 -3.96
C LEU A 117 -22.97 1.76 -3.73
N SER A 118 -23.81 1.56 -4.76
CA SER A 118 -24.97 0.65 -4.71
C SER A 118 -24.52 -0.80 -4.46
N ALA A 119 -23.54 -1.31 -5.20
CA ALA A 119 -23.01 -2.66 -4.99
C ALA A 119 -22.40 -2.84 -3.57
N ILE A 120 -21.75 -1.81 -3.04
CA ILE A 120 -21.22 -1.82 -1.68
C ILE A 120 -22.35 -1.81 -0.67
N TYR A 121 -23.39 -0.98 -0.86
CA TYR A 121 -24.54 -0.92 0.01
C TYR A 121 -25.27 -2.26 0.04
N GLU A 122 -25.64 -2.83 -1.10
CA GLU A 122 -26.29 -4.14 -1.19
C GLU A 122 -25.54 -5.24 -0.44
N SER A 123 -24.19 -5.22 -0.54
CA SER A 123 -23.36 -6.24 0.11
C SER A 123 -23.16 -6.03 1.61
N GLN A 124 -23.20 -4.78 2.09
CA GLN A 124 -22.82 -4.42 3.46
C GLN A 124 -23.98 -3.81 4.26
N ALA A 125 -25.21 -3.78 3.72
CA ALA A 125 -26.37 -3.07 4.31
C ALA A 125 -26.65 -3.48 5.77
N ASP A 126 -26.62 -4.78 6.05
CA ASP A 126 -26.97 -5.37 7.34
C ASP A 126 -25.75 -5.78 8.18
N GLU A 127 -24.54 -5.51 7.68
CA GLU A 127 -23.31 -5.84 8.40
C GLU A 127 -22.96 -4.76 9.44
N GLN A 128 -22.46 -5.21 10.60
CA GLN A 128 -22.00 -4.30 11.64
C GLN A 128 -20.63 -3.75 11.28
N LEU A 129 -20.56 -2.48 10.91
CA LEU A 129 -19.37 -1.75 10.56
C LEU A 129 -18.87 -0.88 11.73
N ILE A 130 -17.63 -0.42 11.64
CA ILE A 130 -17.01 0.41 12.67
C ILE A 130 -16.46 1.66 12.00
N THR A 131 -16.83 2.85 12.50
CA THR A 131 -16.26 4.12 12.05
C THR A 131 -14.77 4.22 12.43
N PRO A 132 -14.00 5.12 11.82
CA PRO A 132 -12.61 5.41 12.22
C PRO A 132 -12.47 5.83 13.70
N HIS A 133 -13.54 6.32 14.32
CA HIS A 133 -13.60 6.73 15.73
C HIS A 133 -14.01 5.60 16.67
N GLY A 134 -14.30 4.39 16.15
CA GLY A 134 -14.63 3.21 16.94
C GLY A 134 -16.13 3.04 17.22
N GLU A 135 -17.01 3.86 16.64
CA GLU A 135 -18.45 3.71 16.77
C GLU A 135 -18.96 2.61 15.84
N LYS A 136 -19.85 1.75 16.37
CA LYS A 136 -20.50 0.69 15.60
C LYS A 136 -21.75 1.24 14.93
N PHE A 137 -21.97 0.85 13.68
CA PHE A 137 -23.15 1.24 12.91
C PHE A 137 -23.55 0.14 11.92
N VAL A 138 -24.79 0.18 11.46
CA VAL A 138 -25.35 -0.64 10.38
C VAL A 138 -25.84 0.32 9.31
N LEU A 139 -25.50 0.05 8.03
CA LEU A 139 -25.84 0.97 6.94
C LEU A 139 -27.33 1.13 6.74
N SER A 140 -28.08 0.02 6.73
CA SER A 140 -29.54 0.00 6.52
C SER A 140 -30.34 0.74 7.62
N GLU A 141 -29.79 0.85 8.83
CA GLU A 141 -30.40 1.62 9.92
C GLU A 141 -30.16 3.13 9.81
N ARG A 142 -29.12 3.53 9.06
CA ARG A 142 -28.66 4.93 9.04
C ARG A 142 -28.93 5.64 7.72
N PHE A 143 -28.88 4.93 6.60
CA PHE A 143 -29.03 5.47 5.27
C PHE A 143 -29.92 4.57 4.42
N THR A 144 -30.74 5.18 3.57
CA THR A 144 -31.31 4.49 2.42
C THR A 144 -30.23 4.33 1.33
N GLU A 145 -30.45 3.40 0.40
CA GLU A 145 -29.52 3.21 -0.72
C GLU A 145 -29.31 4.50 -1.54
N GLU A 146 -30.40 5.26 -1.76
CA GLU A 146 -30.37 6.53 -2.48
C GLU A 146 -29.49 7.58 -1.76
N GLU A 147 -29.66 7.71 -0.45
CA GLU A 147 -28.85 8.62 0.37
C GLU A 147 -27.37 8.20 0.37
N PHE A 148 -27.09 6.90 0.56
CA PHE A 148 -25.73 6.39 0.59
C PHE A 148 -25.00 6.58 -0.76
N THR A 149 -25.68 6.30 -1.87
CA THR A 149 -25.11 6.47 -3.21
C THR A 149 -24.94 7.94 -3.63
N ALA A 150 -25.63 8.86 -2.94
CA ALA A 150 -25.47 10.29 -3.12
C ALA A 150 -24.25 10.88 -2.37
N ILE A 151 -23.69 10.17 -1.38
CA ILE A 151 -22.53 10.65 -0.61
C ILE A 151 -21.31 10.75 -1.53
N ARG A 152 -20.67 11.93 -1.58
CA ARG A 152 -19.45 12.19 -2.35
C ARG A 152 -18.26 12.31 -1.43
N SER A 153 -17.08 11.94 -1.94
CA SER A 153 -15.82 11.97 -1.19
C SER A 153 -15.39 13.37 -0.79
N GLN A 154 -15.81 14.36 -1.58
CA GLN A 154 -15.47 15.77 -1.39
C GLN A 154 -16.73 16.64 -1.41
N LEU A 155 -16.70 17.68 -0.59
CA LEU A 155 -17.69 18.75 -0.56
C LEU A 155 -17.00 20.09 -0.84
N THR A 156 -17.78 21.06 -1.30
CA THR A 156 -17.34 22.46 -1.39
C THR A 156 -17.90 23.19 -0.19
N ASP A 157 -17.03 23.80 0.63
CA ASP A 157 -17.44 24.59 1.79
C ASP A 157 -17.97 25.98 1.36
N GLU A 158 -18.39 26.77 2.35
CA GLU A 158 -18.96 28.13 2.14
C GLU A 158 -17.95 29.09 1.49
N ASP A 159 -16.65 28.84 1.66
CA ASP A 159 -15.57 29.63 1.07
C ASP A 159 -15.18 29.17 -0.36
N GLY A 160 -15.89 28.19 -0.92
CA GLY A 160 -15.60 27.59 -2.24
C GLY A 160 -14.39 26.65 -2.26
N LYS A 161 -13.89 26.22 -1.09
CA LYS A 161 -12.76 25.32 -0.95
C LYS A 161 -13.25 23.87 -0.90
N THR A 162 -12.55 22.99 -1.61
CA THR A 162 -12.82 21.55 -1.56
C THR A 162 -12.33 20.97 -0.25
N VAL A 163 -13.26 20.36 0.50
CA VAL A 163 -12.98 19.68 1.78
C VAL A 163 -13.43 18.22 1.71
N THR A 164 -12.79 17.37 2.49
CA THR A 164 -13.19 15.96 2.60
C THR A 164 -14.56 15.86 3.30
N ASN A 165 -15.47 15.07 2.74
CA ASN A 165 -16.77 14.82 3.32
C ASN A 165 -16.63 13.92 4.57
N PRO A 166 -17.06 14.38 5.76
CA PRO A 166 -17.02 13.57 6.98
C PRO A 166 -17.87 12.30 6.88
N ASP A 167 -19.03 12.33 6.23
CA ASP A 167 -19.91 11.17 6.08
C ASP A 167 -19.25 10.12 5.17
N TYR A 168 -18.56 10.54 4.11
CA TYR A 168 -17.79 9.62 3.28
C TYR A 168 -16.69 8.92 4.09
N THR A 169 -15.96 9.67 4.91
CA THR A 169 -14.87 9.13 5.74
C THR A 169 -15.41 8.19 6.81
N ASN A 170 -16.53 8.52 7.46
CA ASN A 170 -17.06 7.79 8.59
C ASN A 170 -17.88 6.56 8.19
N TYR A 171 -18.57 6.59 7.05
CA TYR A 171 -19.52 5.54 6.67
C TYR A 171 -19.17 4.83 5.36
N VAL A 172 -18.83 5.59 4.32
CA VAL A 172 -18.52 5.00 3.01
C VAL A 172 -17.16 4.30 3.02
N THR A 173 -16.14 4.91 3.62
CA THR A 173 -14.79 4.31 3.66
C THR A 173 -14.77 2.96 4.40
N PRO A 174 -15.37 2.80 5.60
CA PRO A 174 -15.47 1.49 6.27
C PRO A 174 -16.26 0.47 5.47
N ALA A 175 -17.36 0.88 4.83
CA ALA A 175 -18.16 -0.02 4.00
C ALA A 175 -17.37 -0.52 2.77
N ARG A 176 -16.66 0.37 2.09
CA ARG A 176 -15.75 0.02 0.99
C ARG A 176 -14.64 -0.93 1.44
N GLN A 177 -14.09 -0.70 2.62
CA GLN A 177 -13.05 -1.55 3.19
C GLN A 177 -13.59 -2.94 3.53
N ALA A 178 -14.78 -3.04 4.12
CA ALA A 178 -15.43 -4.32 4.42
C ALA A 178 -15.76 -5.09 3.13
N TYR A 179 -16.29 -4.42 2.10
CA TYR A 179 -16.53 -5.00 0.79
C TYR A 179 -15.23 -5.53 0.15
N ALA A 180 -14.16 -4.72 0.15
CA ALA A 180 -12.87 -5.12 -0.40
C ALA A 180 -12.28 -6.32 0.36
N TRP A 181 -12.48 -6.40 1.67
CA TRP A 181 -12.09 -7.57 2.47
C TRP A 181 -12.87 -8.82 2.10
N GLN A 182 -14.18 -8.70 1.89
CA GLN A 182 -15.05 -9.81 1.45
C GLN A 182 -14.57 -10.35 0.09
N VAL A 183 -14.30 -9.48 -0.87
CA VAL A 183 -13.74 -9.84 -2.19
C VAL A 183 -12.37 -10.52 -2.05
N THR A 184 -11.51 -9.98 -1.18
CA THR A 184 -10.19 -10.56 -0.91
C THR A 184 -10.29 -11.94 -0.26
N ALA A 185 -11.23 -12.13 0.66
CA ALA A 185 -11.49 -13.43 1.29
C ALA A 185 -12.00 -14.48 0.30
N ALA A 186 -12.75 -14.06 -0.72
CA ALA A 186 -13.16 -14.92 -1.83
C ALA A 186 -12.00 -15.29 -2.77
N HIS A 187 -10.98 -14.43 -2.87
CA HIS A 187 -9.81 -14.61 -3.73
C HIS A 187 -8.48 -14.47 -2.96
N PRO A 188 -8.20 -15.33 -1.95
CA PRO A 188 -7.07 -15.14 -1.04
C PRO A 188 -5.70 -15.27 -1.72
N ALA A 189 -5.63 -15.89 -2.90
CA ALA A 189 -4.38 -16.05 -3.65
C ALA A 189 -3.77 -14.69 -4.04
N THR A 190 -4.58 -13.70 -4.42
CA THR A 190 -4.09 -12.37 -4.80
C THR A 190 -3.39 -11.67 -3.62
N LEU A 191 -3.98 -11.72 -2.43
CA LEU A 191 -3.36 -11.19 -1.21
C LEU A 191 -2.10 -11.97 -0.84
N GLY A 192 -2.14 -13.31 -0.92
CA GLY A 192 -1.00 -14.18 -0.64
C GLY A 192 0.19 -13.87 -1.55
N PHE A 193 -0.02 -13.74 -2.85
CA PHE A 193 1.01 -13.35 -3.80
C PHE A 193 1.51 -11.91 -3.55
N PHE A 194 0.61 -10.97 -3.23
CA PHE A 194 0.99 -9.61 -2.92
C PHE A 194 1.94 -9.56 -1.72
N ILE A 195 1.60 -10.23 -0.62
CA ILE A 195 2.44 -10.31 0.58
C ILE A 195 3.76 -11.00 0.29
N ALA A 196 3.76 -12.10 -0.48
CA ALA A 196 4.98 -12.82 -0.84
C ALA A 196 5.97 -11.93 -1.62
N VAL A 197 5.49 -11.21 -2.64
CA VAL A 197 6.31 -10.29 -3.41
C VAL A 197 6.77 -9.10 -2.56
N LEU A 198 5.91 -8.61 -1.67
CA LEU A 198 6.25 -7.56 -0.73
C LEU A 198 7.38 -7.98 0.20
N LEU A 199 7.34 -9.19 0.74
CA LEU A 199 8.43 -9.74 1.56
C LEU A 199 9.75 -9.84 0.78
N VAL A 200 9.72 -10.21 -0.50
CA VAL A 200 10.92 -10.21 -1.36
C VAL A 200 11.51 -8.80 -1.44
N ILE A 201 10.69 -7.78 -1.65
CA ILE A 201 11.14 -6.37 -1.70
C ILE A 201 11.72 -5.93 -0.34
N LEU A 202 11.10 -6.30 0.76
CA LEU A 202 11.57 -5.96 2.10
C LEU A 202 12.95 -6.60 2.41
N VAL A 203 13.14 -7.87 2.03
CA VAL A 203 14.43 -8.56 2.17
C VAL A 203 15.49 -7.90 1.29
N ASP A 204 15.14 -7.58 0.04
CA ASP A 204 16.04 -6.93 -0.90
C ASP A 204 16.47 -5.54 -0.43
N ARG A 205 15.54 -4.73 0.09
CA ARG A 205 15.84 -3.41 0.68
C ARG A 205 16.97 -3.48 1.70
N LYS A 206 17.03 -4.56 2.49
CA LYS A 206 18.08 -4.77 3.51
C LYS A 206 19.38 -5.36 2.95
N SER A 207 19.37 -5.92 1.75
CA SER A 207 20.58 -6.41 1.08
C SER A 207 21.40 -5.28 0.43
N VAL A 208 20.76 -4.15 0.14
CA VAL A 208 21.35 -3.00 -0.57
C VAL A 208 21.92 -1.94 0.39
N VAL A 209 21.48 -1.90 1.65
CA VAL A 209 21.97 -0.98 2.70
C VAL A 209 23.18 -1.56 3.40
#